data_3d1444e1c7fc5c1274b076acd22537b9
#
_entry.id   3d1444e1c7fc5c1274b076acd22537b9
#
_cell.length_a   1.000
_cell.length_b   1.000
_cell.length_c   1.000
_cell.angle_alpha   90.00
_cell.angle_beta   90.00
_cell.angle_gamma   90.00
#
_symmetry.space_group_name_H-M   'P 1'
#
loop_
_entity.id
_entity.type
_entity.pdbx_description
1 polymer ?
#
loop_
_entity_poly.entity_id
_entity_poly.type
_entity_poly.pdbx_seq_one_letter_code
_entity_poly.pdbx_strand_id
1 'polypeptide(L)'
;TPLSITLAAPTVAKVYDATLAASGLALLNAGTFASSDHVFSGTLAYTDAHAGFGKTVNVSNALIVDALGADMSGNYTISYLANTGSSISPKTLSASLINSGTSKVYDGNLGAPSGFTPQWGFSGFVAGDTAANIASIFTAYNSSHVASASQITVAGLSLTGITGSNGSAIGDYQLDANSA
;
A
#
# COMPACT_ATOMS: atom_id res chain seq x y z
N THR A 1 -21.60 -26.92 -29.57
CA THR A 1 -22.07 -25.99 -28.52
C THR A 1 -20.93 -25.77 -27.57
N PRO A 2 -20.53 -24.51 -27.27
CA PRO A 2 -19.49 -24.22 -26.31
C PRO A 2 -19.80 -24.77 -24.91
N LEU A 3 -18.78 -25.15 -24.16
CA LEU A 3 -18.90 -25.59 -22.76
C LEU A 3 -19.08 -24.37 -21.85
N SER A 4 -20.03 -24.42 -20.93
CA SER A 4 -20.23 -23.36 -19.96
C SER A 4 -19.32 -23.56 -18.74
N ILE A 5 -18.53 -22.55 -18.42
CA ILE A 5 -17.66 -22.53 -17.23
C ILE A 5 -17.82 -21.22 -16.47
N THR A 6 -17.51 -21.24 -15.18
CA THR A 6 -17.38 -20.05 -14.34
C THR A 6 -15.96 -19.96 -13.80
N LEU A 7 -15.30 -18.86 -14.07
CA LEU A 7 -13.97 -18.54 -13.54
C LEU A 7 -14.10 -17.52 -12.41
N ALA A 8 -13.46 -17.80 -11.28
CA ALA A 8 -13.44 -16.92 -10.11
C ALA A 8 -12.08 -16.21 -9.98
N ALA A 9 -12.11 -14.98 -9.53
CA ALA A 9 -10.88 -14.30 -9.09
C ALA A 9 -10.34 -15.00 -7.83
N PRO A 10 -9.02 -15.24 -7.71
CA PRO A 10 -8.40 -15.75 -6.50
C PRO A 10 -8.43 -14.70 -5.39
N THR A 11 -8.28 -15.14 -4.14
CA THR A 11 -7.92 -14.22 -3.05
C THR A 11 -6.48 -13.79 -3.22
N VAL A 12 -6.23 -12.49 -3.28
CA VAL A 12 -4.91 -11.91 -3.46
C VAL A 12 -4.65 -10.79 -2.47
N ALA A 13 -3.37 -10.56 -2.19
CA ALA A 13 -2.91 -9.48 -1.32
C ALA A 13 -1.75 -8.74 -1.97
N LYS A 14 -1.69 -7.42 -1.75
CA LYS A 14 -0.54 -6.61 -2.14
C LYS A 14 -0.29 -5.50 -1.13
N VAL A 15 0.86 -4.84 -1.22
CA VAL A 15 1.14 -3.57 -0.57
C VAL A 15 0.61 -2.44 -1.47
N TYR A 16 0.12 -1.38 -0.87
CA TYR A 16 -0.36 -0.19 -1.58
C TYR A 16 0.67 0.32 -2.60
N ASP A 17 0.23 0.50 -3.83
CA ASP A 17 1.03 0.96 -4.97
C ASP A 17 0.28 1.97 -5.86
N ALA A 18 -0.87 2.46 -5.40
CA ALA A 18 -1.78 3.37 -6.08
C ALA A 18 -2.40 2.80 -7.37
N THR A 19 -2.30 1.49 -7.62
CA THR A 19 -2.85 0.86 -8.82
C THR A 19 -4.00 -0.10 -8.51
N LEU A 20 -4.83 -0.39 -9.51
CA LEU A 20 -5.85 -1.43 -9.42
C LEU A 20 -5.32 -2.82 -9.79
N ALA A 21 -4.09 -2.95 -10.29
CA ALA A 21 -3.55 -4.22 -10.75
C ALA A 21 -3.51 -5.26 -9.63
N ALA A 22 -3.94 -6.46 -9.95
CA ALA A 22 -3.82 -7.64 -9.09
C ALA A 22 -3.07 -8.75 -9.83
N SER A 23 -2.33 -9.59 -9.09
CA SER A 23 -1.56 -10.69 -9.66
C SER A 23 -2.23 -12.02 -9.41
N GLY A 24 -2.08 -12.97 -10.33
CA GLY A 24 -2.61 -14.32 -10.21
C GLY A 24 -3.31 -14.78 -11.48
N LEU A 25 -3.91 -15.96 -11.43
CA LEU A 25 -4.74 -16.52 -12.48
C LEU A 25 -6.14 -16.80 -11.96
N ALA A 26 -7.13 -16.68 -12.82
CA ALA A 26 -8.50 -17.09 -12.51
C ALA A 26 -8.56 -18.59 -12.21
N LEU A 27 -9.41 -18.97 -11.28
CA LEU A 27 -9.63 -20.34 -10.85
C LEU A 27 -10.94 -20.86 -11.42
N LEU A 28 -10.98 -22.11 -11.88
CA LEU A 28 -12.22 -22.76 -12.26
C LEU A 28 -13.10 -22.92 -11.02
N ASN A 29 -14.26 -22.27 -11.02
CA ASN A 29 -15.24 -22.32 -9.92
C ASN A 29 -16.40 -23.28 -10.22
N ALA A 30 -16.83 -23.34 -11.47
CA ALA A 30 -17.88 -24.26 -11.92
C ALA A 30 -17.70 -24.66 -13.39
N GLY A 31 -18.25 -25.81 -13.78
CA GLY A 31 -18.04 -26.42 -15.07
C GLY A 31 -16.78 -27.29 -15.10
N THR A 32 -16.33 -27.68 -16.28
CA THR A 32 -15.13 -28.50 -16.50
C THR A 32 -14.42 -28.04 -17.77
N PHE A 33 -13.10 -28.09 -17.77
CA PHE A 33 -12.32 -27.96 -19.00
C PHE A 33 -12.38 -29.25 -19.83
N ALA A 34 -12.31 -29.11 -21.14
CA ALA A 34 -12.16 -30.24 -22.06
C ALA A 34 -10.68 -30.66 -22.04
N SER A 35 -10.46 -32.00 -21.94
CA SER A 35 -9.11 -32.61 -22.03
C SER A 35 -8.08 -31.91 -21.14
N SER A 36 -7.04 -31.31 -21.73
CA SER A 36 -5.93 -30.63 -21.06
C SER A 36 -6.03 -29.11 -21.08
N ASP A 37 -7.18 -28.56 -21.44
CA ASP A 37 -7.40 -27.12 -21.50
C ASP A 37 -7.29 -26.51 -20.10
N HIS A 38 -6.73 -25.29 -20.02
CA HIS A 38 -6.54 -24.59 -18.75
C HIS A 38 -6.48 -23.07 -18.95
N VAL A 39 -6.66 -22.29 -17.87
CA VAL A 39 -6.48 -20.85 -17.90
C VAL A 39 -4.99 -20.52 -18.01
N PHE A 40 -4.60 -19.87 -19.08
CA PHE A 40 -3.22 -19.42 -19.32
C PHE A 40 -2.96 -18.01 -18.81
N SER A 41 -3.91 -17.10 -19.03
CA SER A 41 -3.81 -15.71 -18.60
C SER A 41 -5.20 -15.11 -18.37
N GLY A 42 -5.23 -13.90 -17.86
CA GLY A 42 -6.44 -13.10 -17.66
C GLY A 42 -6.10 -11.80 -16.96
N THR A 43 -7.05 -10.88 -16.95
CA THR A 43 -6.90 -9.61 -16.23
C THR A 43 -7.55 -9.73 -14.86
N LEU A 44 -6.75 -9.48 -13.80
CA LEU A 44 -7.25 -9.33 -12.44
C LEU A 44 -7.09 -7.87 -12.01
N ALA A 45 -8.14 -7.29 -11.45
CA ALA A 45 -8.13 -5.91 -11.00
C ALA A 45 -8.94 -5.73 -9.72
N TYR A 46 -8.38 -4.99 -8.77
CA TYR A 46 -9.13 -4.46 -7.64
C TYR A 46 -10.16 -3.43 -8.13
N THR A 47 -11.27 -3.32 -7.43
CA THR A 47 -12.28 -2.27 -7.70
C THR A 47 -11.90 -0.92 -7.11
N ASP A 48 -10.93 -0.91 -6.20
CA ASP A 48 -10.49 0.23 -5.43
C ASP A 48 -9.01 0.05 -5.07
N ALA A 49 -8.20 1.08 -5.24
CA ALA A 49 -6.74 1.03 -5.04
C ALA A 49 -6.31 1.27 -3.59
N HIS A 50 -7.19 1.81 -2.71
CA HIS A 50 -6.83 2.15 -1.34
C HIS A 50 -6.57 0.93 -0.46
N ALA A 51 -5.72 1.08 0.55
CA ALA A 51 -5.43 0.03 1.52
C ALA A 51 -6.69 -0.37 2.32
N GLY A 52 -6.79 -1.66 2.65
CA GLY A 52 -7.89 -2.21 3.43
C GLY A 52 -8.06 -3.71 3.24
N PHE A 53 -8.94 -4.28 4.05
CA PHE A 53 -9.36 -5.68 3.99
C PHE A 53 -10.71 -5.80 3.26
N GLY A 54 -11.07 -7.03 2.86
CA GLY A 54 -12.33 -7.28 2.19
C GLY A 54 -12.44 -6.62 0.82
N LYS A 55 -11.30 -6.44 0.13
CA LYS A 55 -11.26 -5.83 -1.19
C LYS A 55 -11.83 -6.76 -2.24
N THR A 56 -12.59 -6.17 -3.17
CA THR A 56 -13.11 -6.90 -4.31
C THR A 56 -12.09 -6.92 -5.45
N VAL A 57 -11.86 -8.11 -5.99
CA VAL A 57 -11.05 -8.32 -7.20
C VAL A 57 -11.94 -8.94 -8.27
N ASN A 58 -11.97 -8.32 -9.43
CA ASN A 58 -12.63 -8.81 -10.61
C ASN A 58 -11.64 -9.56 -11.50
N VAL A 59 -12.15 -10.52 -12.24
CA VAL A 59 -11.43 -11.20 -13.32
C VAL A 59 -12.13 -10.93 -14.65
N SER A 60 -11.36 -10.83 -15.74
CA SER A 60 -11.85 -10.66 -17.10
C SER A 60 -10.82 -11.14 -18.12
N ASN A 61 -11.23 -11.24 -19.37
CA ASN A 61 -10.35 -11.54 -20.51
C ASN A 61 -9.48 -12.79 -20.28
N ALA A 62 -10.06 -13.85 -19.71
CA ALA A 62 -9.33 -15.09 -19.53
C ALA A 62 -9.02 -15.73 -20.89
N LEU A 63 -7.76 -16.11 -21.07
CA LEU A 63 -7.31 -16.91 -22.19
C LEU A 63 -7.20 -18.37 -21.74
N ILE A 64 -7.91 -19.24 -22.41
CA ILE A 64 -7.87 -20.69 -22.19
C ILE A 64 -7.05 -21.30 -23.32
N VAL A 65 -6.09 -22.14 -22.97
CA VAL A 65 -5.25 -22.84 -23.96
C VAL A 65 -5.25 -24.34 -23.69
N ASP A 66 -4.92 -25.12 -24.74
CA ASP A 66 -4.63 -26.54 -24.60
C ASP A 66 -3.19 -26.82 -24.12
N ALA A 67 -2.79 -28.08 -24.01
CA ALA A 67 -1.45 -28.48 -23.59
C ALA A 67 -0.32 -27.99 -24.53
N LEU A 68 -0.63 -27.62 -25.76
CA LEU A 68 0.31 -27.14 -26.76
C LEU A 68 0.34 -25.60 -26.84
N GLY A 69 -0.53 -24.92 -26.07
CA GLY A 69 -0.64 -23.46 -26.03
C GLY A 69 -1.55 -22.88 -27.12
N ALA A 70 -2.34 -23.70 -27.81
CA ALA A 70 -3.33 -23.19 -28.78
C ALA A 70 -4.54 -22.58 -28.05
N ASP A 71 -5.05 -21.44 -28.54
CA ASP A 71 -6.21 -20.75 -27.97
C ASP A 71 -7.48 -21.57 -28.15
N MET A 72 -8.07 -21.96 -27.03
CA MET A 72 -9.33 -22.73 -26.94
C MET A 72 -10.49 -21.89 -26.38
N SER A 73 -10.28 -20.58 -26.10
CA SER A 73 -11.29 -19.73 -25.45
C SER A 73 -12.63 -19.71 -26.18
N GLY A 74 -12.63 -19.82 -27.53
CA GLY A 74 -13.84 -19.86 -28.34
C GLY A 74 -14.70 -21.10 -28.14
N ASN A 75 -14.18 -22.15 -27.51
CA ASN A 75 -14.90 -23.37 -27.18
C ASN A 75 -15.67 -23.26 -25.85
N TYR A 76 -15.59 -22.13 -25.17
CA TYR A 76 -16.20 -21.92 -23.86
C TYR A 76 -17.14 -20.72 -23.85
N THR A 77 -18.23 -20.85 -23.08
CA THR A 77 -19.01 -19.70 -22.59
C THR A 77 -18.56 -19.40 -21.18
N ILE A 78 -17.81 -18.30 -21.01
CA ILE A 78 -17.13 -17.97 -19.75
C ILE A 78 -17.96 -16.96 -18.96
N SER A 79 -18.31 -17.31 -17.72
CA SER A 79 -18.84 -16.40 -16.72
C SER A 79 -17.75 -16.08 -15.69
N TYR A 80 -17.77 -14.88 -15.12
CA TYR A 80 -16.77 -14.43 -14.16
C TYR A 80 -17.39 -14.18 -12.79
N LEU A 81 -16.70 -14.61 -11.72
CA LEU A 81 -17.07 -14.39 -10.33
C LEU A 81 -15.97 -13.59 -9.64
N ALA A 82 -16.36 -12.47 -9.03
CA ALA A 82 -15.45 -11.65 -8.24
C ALA A 82 -15.10 -12.32 -6.90
N ASN A 83 -13.91 -12.02 -6.38
CA ASN A 83 -13.49 -12.36 -5.02
C ASN A 83 -13.62 -11.11 -4.13
N THR A 84 -14.17 -11.27 -2.92
CA THR A 84 -14.35 -10.18 -1.94
C THR A 84 -13.47 -10.33 -0.68
N GLY A 85 -12.60 -11.33 -0.64
CA GLY A 85 -11.71 -11.62 0.49
C GLY A 85 -10.28 -11.12 0.33
N SER A 86 -10.00 -10.32 -0.70
CA SER A 86 -8.66 -9.80 -1.00
C SER A 86 -8.25 -8.62 -0.11
N SER A 87 -6.99 -8.21 -0.12
CA SER A 87 -6.51 -7.12 0.72
C SER A 87 -5.42 -6.28 0.05
N ILE A 88 -5.33 -5.02 0.48
CA ILE A 88 -4.21 -4.12 0.18
C ILE A 88 -3.69 -3.61 1.53
N SER A 89 -2.45 -3.94 1.88
CA SER A 89 -1.82 -3.45 3.11
C SER A 89 -1.25 -2.05 2.90
N PRO A 90 -1.24 -1.19 3.94
CA PRO A 90 -0.61 0.11 3.86
C PRO A 90 0.87 -0.01 3.50
N LYS A 91 1.37 0.97 2.72
CA LYS A 91 2.79 1.09 2.42
C LYS A 91 3.51 1.77 3.59
N THR A 92 4.67 1.25 3.98
CA THR A 92 5.50 1.85 5.02
C THR A 92 6.14 3.14 4.51
N LEU A 93 5.98 4.22 5.28
CA LEU A 93 6.56 5.53 5.06
C LEU A 93 7.52 5.84 6.23
N SER A 94 8.79 6.05 5.91
CA SER A 94 9.77 6.47 6.90
C SER A 94 9.82 7.99 6.95
N ALA A 95 9.77 8.54 8.17
CA ALA A 95 9.94 9.96 8.45
C ALA A 95 11.19 10.19 9.31
N SER A 96 11.98 11.19 8.98
CA SER A 96 13.17 11.59 9.74
C SER A 96 13.12 13.07 10.03
N LEU A 97 13.50 13.46 11.26
CA LEU A 97 13.61 14.86 11.66
C LEU A 97 14.91 15.44 11.07
N ILE A 98 14.79 16.43 10.17
CA ILE A 98 15.96 17.01 9.47
C ILE A 98 16.56 18.23 10.19
N ASN A 99 15.89 18.78 11.19
CA ASN A 99 16.36 19.92 11.97
C ASN A 99 16.59 19.61 13.48
N SER A 100 17.01 18.37 13.78
CA SER A 100 17.27 17.91 15.15
C SER A 100 18.41 18.66 15.86
N GLY A 101 19.35 19.28 15.12
CA GLY A 101 20.51 20.01 15.62
C GLY A 101 20.23 21.44 16.08
N THR A 102 18.98 21.83 16.29
CA THR A 102 18.61 23.15 16.77
C THR A 102 19.15 23.38 18.20
N SER A 103 19.65 24.57 18.48
CA SER A 103 20.23 24.94 19.78
C SER A 103 19.33 25.93 20.55
N LYS A 104 19.44 25.94 21.89
CA LYS A 104 18.84 26.94 22.76
C LYS A 104 19.82 27.36 23.88
N VAL A 105 19.54 28.49 24.51
CA VAL A 105 20.24 28.88 25.74
C VAL A 105 19.80 27.94 26.87
N TYR A 106 20.74 27.56 27.74
CA TYR A 106 20.46 26.69 28.88
C TYR A 106 19.38 27.28 29.79
N ASP A 107 18.35 26.51 30.07
CA ASP A 107 17.21 26.86 30.92
C ASP A 107 16.85 25.77 31.95
N GLY A 108 17.66 24.70 32.02
CA GLY A 108 17.41 23.55 32.90
C GLY A 108 16.34 22.57 32.42
N ASN A 109 15.71 22.81 31.26
CA ASN A 109 14.60 22.00 30.75
C ASN A 109 14.99 21.17 29.52
N LEU A 110 14.26 20.08 29.28
CA LEU A 110 14.38 19.24 28.08
C LEU A 110 13.64 19.83 26.88
N GLY A 111 12.65 20.68 27.08
CA GLY A 111 11.80 21.21 26.01
C GLY A 111 12.59 21.84 24.86
N ALA A 112 12.11 21.66 23.64
CA ALA A 112 12.64 22.35 22.47
C ALA A 112 12.53 23.86 22.61
N PRO A 113 13.34 24.66 21.85
CA PRO A 113 13.24 26.12 21.89
C PRO A 113 11.82 26.59 21.55
N SER A 114 11.42 27.73 22.15
CA SER A 114 10.15 28.36 21.78
C SER A 114 10.11 28.64 20.27
N GLY A 115 9.01 28.24 19.63
CA GLY A 115 8.83 28.37 18.18
C GLY A 115 9.52 27.28 17.35
N PHE A 116 10.10 26.26 17.96
CA PHE A 116 10.63 25.12 17.20
C PHE A 116 9.52 24.42 16.42
N THR A 117 9.71 24.30 15.12
CA THR A 117 8.82 23.58 14.22
C THR A 117 9.60 22.42 13.61
N PRO A 118 9.20 21.16 13.88
CA PRO A 118 9.84 20.00 13.27
C PRO A 118 9.76 20.06 11.74
N GLN A 119 10.88 19.79 11.08
CA GLN A 119 10.97 19.64 9.63
C GLN A 119 11.26 18.19 9.30
N TRP A 120 10.54 17.64 8.31
CA TRP A 120 10.53 16.22 8.01
C TRP A 120 11.11 15.92 6.64
N GLY A 121 11.99 14.93 6.60
CA GLY A 121 12.35 14.20 5.40
C GLY A 121 11.55 12.91 5.32
N PHE A 122 11.08 12.54 4.12
CA PHE A 122 10.29 11.34 3.91
C PHE A 122 10.90 10.44 2.86
N SER A 123 10.74 9.11 3.07
CA SER A 123 11.03 8.11 2.05
C SER A 123 9.97 7.01 2.08
N GLY A 124 9.74 6.37 0.94
CA GLY A 124 8.77 5.28 0.81
C GLY A 124 7.46 5.64 0.13
N PHE A 125 7.29 6.85 -0.40
CA PHE A 125 6.12 7.18 -1.21
C PHE A 125 5.98 6.27 -2.44
N VAL A 126 4.76 6.05 -2.88
CA VAL A 126 4.50 5.57 -4.25
C VAL A 126 4.75 6.70 -5.25
N ALA A 127 5.05 6.35 -6.49
CA ALA A 127 5.25 7.35 -7.55
C ALA A 127 3.97 8.20 -7.71
N GLY A 128 4.13 9.53 -7.69
CA GLY A 128 3.02 10.48 -7.74
C GLY A 128 2.67 11.12 -6.40
N ASP A 129 3.02 10.50 -5.26
CA ASP A 129 2.90 11.12 -3.95
C ASP A 129 4.23 11.81 -3.58
N THR A 130 4.15 13.01 -3.01
CA THR A 130 5.32 13.90 -2.87
C THR A 130 5.57 14.41 -1.45
N ALA A 131 4.54 14.45 -0.62
CA ALA A 131 4.64 14.97 0.74
C ALA A 131 3.64 14.32 1.69
N ALA A 132 3.94 14.39 2.98
CA ALA A 132 3.04 14.01 4.06
C ALA A 132 3.04 15.07 5.15
N ASN A 133 1.93 15.19 5.86
CA ASN A 133 1.84 15.98 7.08
C ASN A 133 1.88 15.04 8.29
N ILE A 134 2.67 15.42 9.29
CA ILE A 134 2.80 14.68 10.55
C ILE A 134 2.43 15.58 11.72
N ALA A 135 1.61 15.07 12.63
CA ALA A 135 1.47 15.59 13.98
C ALA A 135 2.40 14.84 14.94
N SER A 136 2.88 15.52 15.96
CA SER A 136 3.70 14.96 17.02
C SER A 136 3.14 15.36 18.39
N ILE A 137 3.32 14.51 19.39
CA ILE A 137 2.82 14.75 20.74
C ILE A 137 3.91 15.38 21.61
N PHE A 138 5.17 15.03 21.38
CA PHE A 138 6.27 15.39 22.27
C PHE A 138 7.51 15.77 21.46
N THR A 139 8.20 16.84 21.90
CA THR A 139 9.46 17.32 21.30
C THR A 139 10.41 17.74 22.42
N ALA A 140 11.55 17.09 22.52
CA ALA A 140 12.52 17.37 23.60
C ALA A 140 13.96 17.08 23.19
N TYR A 141 14.89 17.72 23.85
CA TYR A 141 16.30 17.34 23.83
C TYR A 141 16.52 15.98 24.48
N ASN A 142 17.54 15.28 24.02
CA ASN A 142 18.03 14.04 24.61
C ASN A 142 18.66 14.21 26.00
N SER A 143 18.99 15.45 26.43
CA SER A 143 19.54 15.78 27.75
C SER A 143 19.20 17.24 28.13
N SER A 144 19.02 17.50 29.44
CA SER A 144 18.94 18.86 30.00
C SER A 144 20.32 19.51 30.24
N HIS A 145 21.42 18.75 30.16
CA HIS A 145 22.78 19.24 30.43
C HIS A 145 23.45 19.70 29.14
N VAL A 146 24.04 20.91 29.15
CA VAL A 146 24.71 21.53 28.00
C VAL A 146 25.75 20.60 27.35
N ALA A 147 26.51 19.86 28.15
CA ALA A 147 27.58 18.99 27.67
C ALA A 147 27.08 17.73 26.92
N SER A 148 25.82 17.34 27.12
CA SER A 148 25.25 16.12 26.56
C SER A 148 23.99 16.33 25.73
N ALA A 149 23.42 17.54 25.75
CA ALA A 149 22.33 17.91 24.84
C ALA A 149 22.88 18.09 23.42
N SER A 150 22.59 17.16 22.54
CA SER A 150 23.15 17.12 21.18
C SER A 150 22.08 17.19 20.09
N GLN A 151 20.85 16.73 20.38
CA GLN A 151 19.77 16.65 19.39
C GLN A 151 18.39 16.72 20.03
N ILE A 152 17.42 17.16 19.25
CA ILE A 152 16.00 17.09 19.58
C ILE A 152 15.45 15.76 19.05
N THR A 153 14.65 15.09 19.86
CA THR A 153 13.83 13.94 19.46
C THR A 153 12.36 14.33 19.46
N VAL A 154 11.60 13.71 18.58
CA VAL A 154 10.16 13.90 18.44
C VAL A 154 9.47 12.54 18.57
N ALA A 155 8.39 12.46 19.32
CA ALA A 155 7.69 11.22 19.57
C ALA A 155 6.16 11.37 19.41
N GLY A 156 5.47 10.23 19.32
CA GLY A 156 4.03 10.19 19.15
C GLY A 156 3.59 10.69 17.77
N LEU A 157 4.31 10.26 16.73
CA LEU A 157 4.04 10.68 15.37
C LEU A 157 2.77 10.05 14.84
N SER A 158 1.98 10.83 14.11
CA SER A 158 0.82 10.36 13.36
C SER A 158 0.73 11.08 12.02
N LEU A 159 0.38 10.35 10.96
CA LEU A 159 0.06 10.93 9.66
C LEU A 159 -1.25 11.71 9.75
N THR A 160 -1.27 12.92 9.19
CA THR A 160 -2.46 13.77 9.15
C THR A 160 -2.86 14.16 7.74
N GLY A 161 -2.01 13.89 6.74
CA GLY A 161 -2.32 14.12 5.34
C GLY A 161 -1.24 13.54 4.43
N ILE A 162 -1.64 13.22 3.21
CA ILE A 162 -0.76 12.83 2.09
C ILE A 162 -1.04 13.80 0.94
N THR A 163 0.02 14.22 0.26
CA THR A 163 -0.07 15.11 -0.90
C THR A 163 0.56 14.42 -2.11
N GLY A 164 -0.15 14.43 -3.23
CA GLY A 164 0.31 13.84 -4.49
C GLY A 164 -0.79 13.81 -5.53
N SER A 165 -0.49 13.18 -6.68
CA SER A 165 -1.41 13.06 -7.81
C SER A 165 -2.31 11.81 -7.75
N ASN A 166 -2.05 10.88 -6.82
CA ASN A 166 -2.75 9.59 -6.76
C ASN A 166 -4.09 9.65 -6.02
N GLY A 167 -4.36 10.74 -5.28
CA GLY A 167 -5.50 10.82 -4.37
C GLY A 167 -5.35 9.91 -3.15
N SER A 168 -4.12 9.57 -2.75
CA SER A 168 -3.82 8.70 -1.63
C SER A 168 -4.43 9.19 -0.33
N ALA A 169 -5.04 8.27 0.41
CA ALA A 169 -5.58 8.53 1.74
C ALA A 169 -4.51 8.28 2.83
N ILE A 170 -4.74 8.83 4.03
CA ILE A 170 -3.86 8.60 5.18
C ILE A 170 -3.70 7.10 5.47
N GLY A 171 -4.80 6.33 5.34
CA GLY A 171 -4.80 4.88 5.58
C GLY A 171 -4.02 4.04 4.57
N ASP A 172 -3.59 4.63 3.44
CA ASP A 172 -2.77 3.95 2.42
C ASP A 172 -1.29 3.85 2.83
N TYR A 173 -0.92 4.57 3.88
CA TYR A 173 0.41 4.58 4.46
C TYR A 173 0.38 4.28 5.95
N GLN A 174 1.47 3.70 6.44
CA GLN A 174 1.77 3.58 7.86
C GLN A 174 3.17 4.10 8.11
N LEU A 175 3.36 4.85 9.21
CA LEU A 175 4.70 5.28 9.60
C LEU A 175 5.53 4.07 10.06
N ASP A 176 6.80 4.07 9.68
CA ASP A 176 7.78 3.15 10.24
C ASP A 176 7.87 3.38 11.75
N ALA A 177 7.95 2.30 12.53
CA ALA A 177 8.11 2.35 13.98
C ALA A 177 9.40 3.07 14.44
N ASN A 178 10.39 3.18 13.55
CA ASN A 178 11.65 3.88 13.80
C ASN A 178 11.67 5.32 13.26
N SER A 179 10.52 5.86 12.86
CA SER A 179 10.42 7.25 12.41
C SER A 179 10.63 8.23 13.57
N ALA A 180 11.52 9.21 13.36
CA ALA A 180 11.99 10.35 14.16
C ALA A 180 13.36 10.19 14.79
#